data_65e86ed614ab6322f08eb8664445275a
#
_entry.id   65e86ed614ab6322f08eb8664445275a
#
_cell.length_a   1.000
_cell.length_b   1.000
_cell.length_c   1.000
_cell.angle_alpha   90.00
_cell.angle_beta   90.00
_cell.angle_gamma   90.00
#
_symmetry.space_group_name_H-M   'P 1'
#
loop_
_entity.id
_entity.type
_entity.pdbx_description
1 polymer ?
#
loop_
_entity_poly.entity_id
_entity_poly.type
_entity_poly.pdbx_seq_one_letter_code
_entity_poly.pdbx_strand_id
1 'polypeptide(L)'
;ILRALIATWHRKFSQEIPEHSFRLLIERLTDLPVFYLPKAALGHTRHFMPQKDPLGADKTKIFDAFVAIHPDDGLIVAWPHITVSPEEREVLTSLASGLSYLGRAESWAMAEVLDQWDGDINCRPIEAGVSVEGERVRMLASMTPDSFVTWKMGYETKVVGETTIVTKVGRKKKASQSLVPPDLWSALHAETGDLQKQG
;
A
#
# COMPACT_ATOMS: atom_id res chain seq x y z
N ILE A 1 -1.56 3.00 2.88
CA ILE A 1 -2.69 3.01 3.84
C ILE A 1 -3.31 1.63 3.93
N LEU A 2 -3.84 1.02 2.86
CA LEU A 2 -4.52 -0.29 2.92
C LEU A 2 -3.68 -1.36 3.61
N ARG A 3 -2.40 -1.50 3.25
CA ARG A 3 -1.50 -2.47 3.91
C ARG A 3 -1.26 -2.17 5.40
N ALA A 4 -1.33 -0.91 5.82
CA ALA A 4 -1.24 -0.55 7.22
C ALA A 4 -2.50 -0.99 7.99
N LEU A 5 -3.69 -0.82 7.40
CA LEU A 5 -4.95 -1.32 7.97
C LEU A 5 -4.94 -2.85 8.03
N ILE A 6 -4.50 -3.54 6.98
CA ILE A 6 -4.36 -5.00 6.95
C ILE A 6 -3.41 -5.49 8.07
N ALA A 7 -2.25 -4.86 8.20
CA ALA A 7 -1.30 -5.22 9.25
C ALA A 7 -1.85 -4.95 10.66
N THR A 8 -2.62 -3.88 10.83
CA THR A 8 -3.27 -3.55 12.11
C THR A 8 -4.34 -4.57 12.45
N TRP A 9 -5.17 -4.97 11.47
CA TRP A 9 -6.17 -6.02 11.66
C TRP A 9 -5.53 -7.33 12.12
N HIS A 10 -4.52 -7.84 11.41
CA HIS A 10 -3.83 -9.06 11.80
C HIS A 10 -3.23 -9.03 13.21
N ARG A 11 -2.68 -7.89 13.60
CA ARG A 11 -1.98 -7.76 14.87
C ARG A 11 -2.92 -7.55 16.07
N LYS A 12 -4.06 -6.88 15.87
CA LYS A 12 -4.88 -6.38 16.98
C LYS A 12 -6.33 -6.86 16.96
N PHE A 13 -6.91 -7.06 15.77
CA PHE A 13 -8.36 -7.20 15.62
C PHE A 13 -8.84 -8.47 14.92
N SER A 14 -7.94 -9.36 14.52
CA SER A 14 -8.31 -10.58 13.78
C SER A 14 -9.20 -11.55 14.54
N GLN A 15 -9.25 -11.45 15.86
CA GLN A 15 -10.14 -12.23 16.72
C GLN A 15 -11.51 -11.58 16.95
N GLU A 16 -11.60 -10.27 16.74
CA GLU A 16 -12.80 -9.46 17.04
C GLU A 16 -13.56 -9.11 15.75
N ILE A 17 -12.84 -8.80 14.68
CA ILE A 17 -13.40 -8.40 13.40
C ILE A 17 -13.27 -9.55 12.40
N PRO A 18 -14.40 -10.14 11.94
CA PRO A 18 -14.40 -11.24 10.98
C PRO A 18 -13.70 -10.84 9.67
N GLU A 19 -12.87 -11.76 9.14
CA GLU A 19 -12.11 -11.52 7.90
C GLU A 19 -13.01 -11.11 6.73
N HIS A 20 -14.17 -11.72 6.59
CA HIS A 20 -15.09 -11.41 5.48
C HIS A 20 -15.53 -9.94 5.49
N SER A 21 -15.96 -9.43 6.64
CA SER A 21 -16.40 -8.02 6.79
C SER A 21 -15.23 -7.06 6.56
N PHE A 22 -14.06 -7.40 7.09
CA PHE A 22 -12.85 -6.63 6.89
C PHE A 22 -12.41 -6.60 5.44
N ARG A 23 -12.44 -7.76 4.76
CA ARG A 23 -12.10 -7.87 3.34
C ARG A 23 -12.98 -6.98 2.48
N LEU A 24 -14.31 -7.00 2.67
CA LEU A 24 -15.25 -6.16 1.93
C LEU A 24 -14.93 -4.67 2.10
N LEU A 25 -14.63 -4.24 3.32
CA LEU A 25 -14.22 -2.85 3.58
C LEU A 25 -12.92 -2.50 2.84
N ILE A 26 -11.89 -3.34 2.91
CA ILE A 26 -10.61 -3.09 2.23
C ILE A 26 -10.78 -3.06 0.71
N GLU A 27 -11.54 -3.98 0.13
CA GLU A 27 -11.83 -4.01 -1.31
C GLU A 27 -12.55 -2.73 -1.77
N ARG A 28 -13.45 -2.19 -0.96
CA ARG A 28 -14.13 -0.91 -1.21
C ARG A 28 -13.17 0.28 -1.16
N LEU A 29 -12.24 0.28 -0.20
CA LEU A 29 -11.22 1.32 -0.04
C LEU A 29 -10.08 1.24 -1.08
N THR A 30 -10.10 0.29 -2.01
CA THR A 30 -9.16 0.25 -3.15
C THR A 30 -9.42 1.31 -4.21
N ASP A 31 -10.60 1.95 -4.18
CA ASP A 31 -10.85 3.12 -5.00
C ASP A 31 -9.85 4.24 -4.68
N LEU A 32 -9.56 5.08 -5.68
CA LEU A 32 -8.51 6.09 -5.54
C LEU A 32 -8.95 7.22 -4.61
N PRO A 33 -8.26 7.43 -3.49
CA PRO A 33 -8.55 8.52 -2.59
C PRO A 33 -8.02 9.85 -3.11
N VAL A 34 -8.54 10.92 -2.56
CA VAL A 34 -7.97 12.27 -2.63
C VAL A 34 -7.34 12.63 -1.30
N PHE A 35 -6.46 13.65 -1.29
CA PHE A 35 -5.69 13.97 -0.08
C PHE A 35 -5.69 15.48 0.18
N TYR A 36 -5.64 15.80 1.47
CA TYR A 36 -5.07 17.06 1.92
C TYR A 36 -3.69 16.78 2.50
N LEU A 37 -2.67 17.41 1.92
CA LEU A 37 -1.29 17.36 2.38
C LEU A 37 -0.98 18.67 3.06
N PRO A 38 -0.66 18.69 4.38
CA PRO A 38 -0.32 19.91 5.08
C PRO A 38 1.03 20.48 4.61
N LYS A 39 1.32 21.72 4.95
CA LYS A 39 2.64 22.30 4.74
C LYS A 39 3.69 21.48 5.46
N ALA A 40 4.80 21.21 4.77
CA ALA A 40 5.82 20.31 5.27
C ALA A 40 7.22 20.86 5.02
N ALA A 41 8.15 20.53 5.91
CA ALA A 41 9.58 20.77 5.72
C ALA A 41 10.28 19.45 5.41
N LEU A 42 11.17 19.46 4.44
CA LEU A 42 12.02 18.32 4.11
C LEU A 42 13.29 18.37 4.94
N GLY A 43 13.66 17.24 5.51
CA GLY A 43 14.89 17.09 6.26
C GLY A 43 15.54 15.74 5.98
N HIS A 44 16.76 15.57 6.47
CA HIS A 44 17.44 14.29 6.46
C HIS A 44 18.34 14.15 7.67
N THR A 45 18.47 12.92 8.15
CA THR A 45 19.46 12.53 9.16
C THR A 45 20.58 11.75 8.51
N ARG A 46 21.74 11.74 9.15
CA ARG A 46 22.91 10.98 8.74
C ARG A 46 23.36 10.13 9.91
N HIS A 47 23.48 8.85 9.71
CA HIS A 47 24.02 7.95 10.71
C HIS A 47 24.84 6.84 10.06
N PHE A 48 25.61 6.12 10.87
CA PHE A 48 26.34 4.95 10.40
C PHE A 48 25.54 3.69 10.72
N MET A 49 25.48 2.78 9.75
CA MET A 49 24.87 1.47 9.99
C MET A 49 25.65 0.73 11.09
N PRO A 50 24.97 0.17 12.10
CA PRO A 50 25.62 -0.71 13.07
C PRO A 50 26.24 -1.90 12.34
N GLN A 51 27.53 -2.13 12.52
CA GLN A 51 28.23 -3.27 11.93
C GLN A 51 28.19 -4.46 12.88
N LYS A 52 28.04 -5.66 12.31
CA LYS A 52 28.16 -6.91 13.08
C LYS A 52 29.59 -7.22 13.48
N ASP A 53 30.57 -6.72 12.71
CA ASP A 53 31.98 -6.87 12.98
C ASP A 53 32.58 -5.54 13.50
N PRO A 54 33.02 -5.48 14.79
CA PRO A 54 33.60 -4.28 15.35
C PRO A 54 34.92 -3.87 14.73
N LEU A 55 35.60 -4.78 14.04
CA LEU A 55 36.89 -4.57 13.37
C LEU A 55 36.75 -4.23 11.88
N GLY A 56 35.51 -4.23 11.36
CA GLY A 56 35.24 -3.89 9.97
C GLY A 56 35.60 -2.45 9.64
N ALA A 57 36.45 -2.26 8.63
CA ALA A 57 37.03 -0.98 8.25
C ALA A 57 36.01 -0.02 7.59
N ASP A 58 34.96 -0.55 6.98
CA ASP A 58 34.01 0.23 6.18
C ASP A 58 32.70 0.49 6.91
N LYS A 59 32.55 1.73 7.41
CA LYS A 59 31.30 2.22 7.98
C LYS A 59 30.38 2.74 6.87
N THR A 60 29.31 2.03 6.58
CA THR A 60 28.30 2.50 5.61
C THR A 60 27.50 3.66 6.21
N LYS A 61 27.59 4.83 5.59
CA LYS A 61 26.81 5.99 5.95
C LYS A 61 25.42 5.87 5.36
N ILE A 62 24.39 6.02 6.19
CA ILE A 62 22.99 6.04 5.79
C ILE A 62 22.46 7.46 5.85
N PHE A 63 21.66 7.80 4.87
CA PHE A 63 20.88 9.04 4.81
C PHE A 63 19.41 8.69 4.87
N ASP A 64 18.73 9.09 5.93
CA ASP A 64 17.29 8.95 6.05
C ASP A 64 16.62 10.31 5.79
N ALA A 65 15.88 10.38 4.70
CA ALA A 65 15.05 11.54 4.40
C ALA A 65 13.73 11.43 5.18
N PHE A 66 13.26 12.55 5.69
CA PHE A 66 11.98 12.65 6.38
C PHE A 66 11.24 13.93 6.00
N VAL A 67 9.94 13.90 6.25
CA VAL A 67 9.05 15.04 6.10
C VAL A 67 8.55 15.40 7.49
N ALA A 68 8.71 16.67 7.88
CA ALA A 68 8.19 17.19 9.13
C ALA A 68 6.96 18.07 8.85
N ILE A 69 5.87 17.79 9.55
CA ILE A 69 4.64 18.57 9.55
C ILE A 69 4.46 19.21 10.95
N HIS A 70 3.67 20.27 11.02
CA HIS A 70 3.35 20.86 12.33
C HIS A 70 2.53 19.87 13.16
N PRO A 71 2.73 19.78 14.49
CA PRO A 71 2.00 18.84 15.34
C PRO A 71 0.47 18.98 15.31
N ASP A 72 -0.04 20.17 15.06
CA ASP A 72 -1.48 20.45 14.97
C ASP A 72 -2.05 20.21 13.56
N ASP A 73 -1.19 19.92 12.57
CA ASP A 73 -1.60 19.62 11.21
C ASP A 73 -1.82 18.10 11.02
N GLY A 74 -2.73 17.77 10.11
CA GLY A 74 -3.05 16.38 9.78
C GLY A 74 -2.98 16.09 8.28
N LEU A 75 -2.60 14.88 7.94
CA LEU A 75 -2.79 14.32 6.61
C LEU A 75 -4.20 13.78 6.51
N ILE A 76 -5.00 14.29 5.56
CA ILE A 76 -6.34 13.77 5.30
C ILE A 76 -6.31 12.85 4.09
N VAL A 77 -7.00 11.72 4.21
CA VAL A 77 -7.26 10.78 3.12
C VAL A 77 -8.75 10.62 2.99
N ALA A 78 -9.31 11.03 1.88
CA ALA A 78 -10.73 11.02 1.66
C ALA A 78 -11.13 10.20 0.43
N TRP A 79 -12.21 9.47 0.54
CA TRP A 79 -12.84 8.71 -0.54
C TRP A 79 -14.20 9.31 -0.85
N PRO A 80 -14.28 10.36 -1.69
CA PRO A 80 -15.51 11.14 -1.88
C PRO A 80 -16.65 10.36 -2.52
N HIS A 81 -16.35 9.23 -3.16
CA HIS A 81 -17.34 8.41 -3.87
C HIS A 81 -17.72 7.13 -3.12
N ILE A 82 -17.17 6.92 -1.93
CA ILE A 82 -17.43 5.73 -1.13
C ILE A 82 -18.37 6.07 0.01
N THR A 83 -19.45 5.31 0.11
CA THR A 83 -20.34 5.32 1.27
C THR A 83 -20.10 4.04 2.05
N VAL A 84 -19.80 4.15 3.32
CA VAL A 84 -19.63 3.00 4.24
C VAL A 84 -20.87 2.84 5.10
N SER A 85 -21.22 1.59 5.43
CA SER A 85 -22.29 1.33 6.39
C SER A 85 -21.86 1.71 7.82
N PRO A 86 -22.80 1.85 8.77
CA PRO A 86 -22.45 2.07 10.17
C PRO A 86 -21.49 1.01 10.71
N GLU A 87 -21.70 -0.25 10.36
CA GLU A 87 -20.84 -1.38 10.79
C GLU A 87 -19.44 -1.27 10.17
N GLU A 88 -19.34 -0.96 8.89
CA GLU A 88 -18.04 -0.74 8.23
C GLU A 88 -17.30 0.46 8.83
N ARG A 89 -18.05 1.50 9.22
CA ARG A 89 -17.50 2.67 9.90
C ARG A 89 -16.91 2.32 11.28
N GLU A 90 -17.61 1.48 12.05
CA GLU A 90 -17.10 0.98 13.35
C GLU A 90 -15.83 0.18 13.16
N VAL A 91 -15.78 -0.71 12.17
CA VAL A 91 -14.58 -1.47 11.82
C VAL A 91 -13.44 -0.53 11.44
N LEU A 92 -13.68 0.44 10.57
CA LEU A 92 -12.66 1.40 10.16
C LEU A 92 -12.17 2.26 11.33
N THR A 93 -13.06 2.66 12.23
CA THR A 93 -12.72 3.42 13.45
C THR A 93 -11.82 2.60 14.38
N SER A 94 -12.13 1.32 14.58
CA SER A 94 -11.31 0.42 15.37
C SER A 94 -9.91 0.26 14.77
N LEU A 95 -9.83 0.05 13.46
CA LEU A 95 -8.56 -0.06 12.74
C LEU A 95 -7.74 1.23 12.79
N ALA A 96 -8.36 2.38 12.61
CA ALA A 96 -7.72 3.69 12.69
C ALA A 96 -7.13 3.92 14.08
N SER A 97 -7.92 3.70 15.14
CA SER A 97 -7.46 3.83 16.53
C SER A 97 -6.33 2.86 16.88
N GLY A 98 -6.29 1.72 16.21
CA GLY A 98 -5.23 0.71 16.37
C GLY A 98 -3.94 1.03 15.63
N LEU A 99 -3.95 2.00 14.69
CA LEU A 99 -2.80 2.37 13.88
C LEU A 99 -1.81 3.16 14.73
N SER A 100 -0.57 2.68 14.80
CA SER A 100 0.48 3.30 15.61
C SER A 100 1.55 4.01 14.77
N TYR A 101 1.68 3.65 13.51
CA TYR A 101 2.62 4.25 12.55
C TYR A 101 2.12 4.04 11.12
N LEU A 102 2.59 4.88 10.22
CA LEU A 102 2.28 4.77 8.78
C LEU A 102 3.58 4.70 7.97
N GLY A 103 3.78 3.55 7.31
CA GLY A 103 5.00 3.27 6.56
C GLY A 103 6.12 2.73 7.45
N ARG A 104 7.12 3.53 7.78
CA ARG A 104 8.23 3.12 8.67
C ARG A 104 7.81 3.17 10.14
N ALA A 105 8.44 2.33 10.96
CA ALA A 105 8.13 2.26 12.40
C ALA A 105 8.40 3.58 13.16
N GLU A 106 9.29 4.41 12.63
CA GLU A 106 9.62 5.73 13.18
C GLU A 106 8.56 6.81 12.85
N SER A 107 7.72 6.55 11.85
CA SER A 107 6.65 7.46 11.42
C SER A 107 5.40 7.26 12.25
N TRP A 108 5.46 7.62 13.52
CA TRP A 108 4.34 7.48 14.44
C TRP A 108 3.15 8.29 13.95
N ALA A 109 1.98 7.70 14.05
CA ALA A 109 0.74 8.30 13.62
C ALA A 109 -0.40 7.91 14.55
N MET A 110 -1.28 8.85 14.81
CA MET A 110 -2.61 8.63 15.34
C MET A 110 -3.58 8.87 14.19
N ALA A 111 -4.54 7.98 14.03
CA ALA A 111 -5.54 8.12 12.97
C ALA A 111 -6.94 8.08 13.57
N GLU A 112 -7.81 8.88 13.00
CA GLU A 112 -9.23 8.92 13.33
C GLU A 112 -10.09 8.91 12.07
N VAL A 113 -11.34 8.51 12.19
CA VAL A 113 -12.31 8.50 11.09
C VAL A 113 -13.22 9.71 11.23
N LEU A 114 -13.22 10.55 10.21
CA LEU A 114 -14.12 11.70 10.09
C LEU A 114 -15.30 11.34 9.18
N ASP A 115 -16.49 11.85 9.50
CA ASP A 115 -17.67 11.65 8.66
C ASP A 115 -17.61 12.51 7.40
N GLN A 116 -16.99 13.69 7.50
CA GLN A 116 -16.81 14.62 6.40
C GLN A 116 -15.54 15.44 6.59
N TRP A 117 -15.04 15.98 5.51
CA TRP A 117 -13.94 16.93 5.49
C TRP A 117 -14.33 18.16 4.68
N ASP A 118 -14.42 19.31 5.35
CA ASP A 118 -14.82 20.59 4.75
C ASP A 118 -13.61 21.44 4.33
N GLY A 119 -12.39 20.95 4.56
CA GLY A 119 -11.16 21.61 4.17
C GLY A 119 -10.77 21.36 2.71
N ASP A 120 -9.71 22.03 2.29
CA ASP A 120 -9.20 21.91 0.93
C ASP A 120 -8.66 20.51 0.62
N ILE A 121 -8.80 20.11 -0.65
CA ILE A 121 -8.12 18.96 -1.24
C ILE A 121 -7.06 19.48 -2.22
N ASN A 122 -5.81 19.29 -1.88
CA ASN A 122 -4.66 19.81 -2.66
C ASN A 122 -3.88 18.71 -3.41
N CYS A 123 -4.23 17.43 -3.24
CA CYS A 123 -3.62 16.32 -3.96
C CYS A 123 -4.69 15.33 -4.40
N ARG A 124 -4.73 15.05 -5.70
CA ARG A 124 -5.73 14.15 -6.29
C ARG A 124 -5.17 13.34 -7.44
N PRO A 125 -5.71 12.16 -7.71
CA PRO A 125 -5.37 11.39 -8.90
C PRO A 125 -5.66 12.21 -10.16
N ILE A 126 -4.80 12.05 -11.17
CA ILE A 126 -4.98 12.64 -12.50
C ILE A 126 -4.90 11.54 -13.56
N GLU A 127 -5.67 11.67 -14.62
CA GLU A 127 -5.60 10.80 -15.77
C GLU A 127 -4.32 11.06 -16.57
N ALA A 128 -3.85 10.03 -17.28
CA ALA A 128 -2.69 10.15 -18.14
C ALA A 128 -2.97 11.14 -19.28
N GLY A 129 -2.04 12.06 -19.51
CA GLY A 129 -2.16 13.06 -20.61
C GLY A 129 -2.88 14.35 -20.23
N VAL A 130 -3.53 14.43 -19.06
CA VAL A 130 -4.16 15.67 -18.59
C VAL A 130 -3.09 16.66 -18.13
N SER A 131 -3.17 17.91 -18.62
CA SER A 131 -2.32 19.00 -18.12
C SER A 131 -2.96 19.59 -16.87
N VAL A 132 -2.17 19.66 -15.80
CA VAL A 132 -2.58 20.28 -14.54
C VAL A 132 -1.52 21.26 -14.06
N GLU A 133 -1.93 22.31 -13.37
CA GLU A 133 -1.03 23.15 -12.60
C GLU A 133 -0.61 22.41 -11.32
N GLY A 134 0.68 22.50 -10.96
CA GLY A 134 1.23 21.88 -9.77
C GLY A 134 2.24 20.77 -10.05
N GLU A 135 2.75 20.19 -8.97
CA GLU A 135 3.71 19.11 -9.03
C GLU A 135 3.02 17.76 -9.31
N ARG A 136 3.62 16.96 -10.18
CA ARG A 136 3.15 15.60 -10.47
C ARG A 136 4.03 14.59 -9.77
N VAL A 137 3.42 13.78 -8.94
CA VAL A 137 4.11 12.70 -8.23
C VAL A 137 3.53 11.36 -8.68
N ARG A 138 4.39 10.43 -9.09
CA ARG A 138 3.98 9.07 -9.40
C ARG A 138 3.90 8.25 -8.12
N MET A 139 2.73 7.72 -7.83
CA MET A 139 2.49 6.88 -6.67
C MET A 139 1.97 5.50 -7.08
N LEU A 140 2.27 4.48 -6.25
CA LEU A 140 1.65 3.17 -6.38
C LEU A 140 0.27 3.20 -5.72
N ALA A 141 -0.73 2.78 -6.46
CA ALA A 141 -2.10 2.61 -5.97
C ALA A 141 -2.54 1.16 -6.13
N SER A 142 -3.51 0.74 -5.31
CA SER A 142 -4.17 -0.54 -5.50
C SER A 142 -5.03 -0.51 -6.76
N MET A 143 -5.21 -1.66 -7.38
CA MET A 143 -6.28 -1.86 -8.36
C MET A 143 -7.60 -2.04 -7.60
N THR A 144 -8.71 -1.68 -8.26
CA THR A 144 -10.04 -2.13 -7.82
C THR A 144 -10.21 -3.63 -8.11
N PRO A 145 -11.13 -4.35 -7.44
CA PRO A 145 -11.37 -5.77 -7.71
C PRO A 145 -11.60 -6.08 -9.19
N ASP A 146 -12.42 -5.30 -9.88
CA ASP A 146 -12.73 -5.49 -11.31
C ASP A 146 -11.50 -5.23 -12.20
N SER A 147 -10.73 -4.19 -11.89
CA SER A 147 -9.49 -3.88 -12.60
C SER A 147 -8.46 -4.99 -12.43
N PHE A 148 -8.37 -5.59 -11.24
CA PHE A 148 -7.48 -6.72 -10.96
C PHE A 148 -7.87 -7.96 -11.78
N VAL A 149 -9.15 -8.29 -11.83
CA VAL A 149 -9.66 -9.43 -12.65
C VAL A 149 -9.32 -9.21 -14.11
N THR A 150 -9.59 -8.02 -14.65
CA THR A 150 -9.31 -7.68 -16.05
C THR A 150 -7.80 -7.78 -16.36
N TRP A 151 -6.97 -7.21 -15.50
CA TRP A 151 -5.51 -7.29 -15.62
C TRP A 151 -5.01 -8.73 -15.58
N LYS A 152 -5.50 -9.54 -14.63
CA LYS A 152 -5.12 -10.94 -14.46
C LYS A 152 -5.44 -11.75 -15.71
N MET A 153 -6.64 -11.61 -16.27
CA MET A 153 -7.02 -12.28 -17.52
C MET A 153 -6.09 -11.93 -18.69
N GLY A 154 -5.75 -10.65 -18.83
CA GLY A 154 -4.82 -10.20 -19.86
C GLY A 154 -3.39 -10.70 -19.66
N TYR A 155 -2.94 -10.85 -18.42
CA TYR A 155 -1.63 -11.37 -18.08
C TYR A 155 -1.54 -12.89 -18.37
N GLU A 156 -2.51 -13.67 -17.92
CA GLU A 156 -2.56 -15.12 -18.14
C GLU A 156 -2.59 -15.46 -19.64
N THR A 157 -3.31 -14.68 -20.44
CA THR A 157 -3.36 -14.85 -21.90
C THR A 157 -1.98 -14.63 -22.55
N LYS A 158 -1.21 -13.65 -22.10
CA LYS A 158 0.14 -13.37 -22.60
C LYS A 158 1.13 -14.49 -22.21
N VAL A 159 1.12 -14.92 -20.96
CA VAL A 159 2.03 -15.96 -20.46
C VAL A 159 1.79 -17.29 -21.14
N VAL A 160 0.53 -17.69 -21.38
CA VAL A 160 0.19 -18.90 -22.14
C VAL A 160 0.67 -18.78 -23.59
N GLY A 161 0.56 -17.60 -24.20
CA GLY A 161 1.05 -17.37 -25.59
C GLY A 161 2.59 -17.46 -25.69
N GLU A 162 3.33 -16.99 -24.70
CA GLU A 162 4.80 -17.03 -24.69
C GLU A 162 5.37 -18.42 -24.31
N THR A 163 4.70 -19.19 -23.46
CA THR A 163 5.13 -20.53 -23.04
C THR A 163 5.10 -21.54 -24.18
N THR A 164 4.37 -21.28 -25.24
CA THR A 164 4.31 -22.15 -26.44
C THR A 164 5.61 -22.14 -27.26
N ILE A 165 6.55 -21.24 -26.99
CA ILE A 165 7.77 -21.06 -27.80
C ILE A 165 9.01 -21.73 -27.17
N VAL A 166 9.01 -22.17 -25.92
CA VAL A 166 10.22 -22.65 -25.20
C VAL A 166 10.13 -24.13 -24.78
N THR A 167 9.57 -25.00 -25.59
CA THR A 167 9.71 -26.45 -25.37
C THR A 167 10.58 -27.11 -26.46
N LYS A 168 11.89 -26.86 -26.40
CA LYS A 168 12.91 -27.82 -26.88
C LYS A 168 14.11 -27.78 -25.95
N VAL A 169 14.37 -28.93 -25.38
CA VAL A 169 15.53 -29.42 -24.63
C VAL A 169 15.28 -29.63 -23.12
N GLY A 170 14.83 -30.84 -22.81
CA GLY A 170 15.27 -31.75 -21.78
C GLY A 170 15.71 -31.25 -20.40
N ARG A 171 14.81 -30.66 -19.61
CA ARG A 171 14.79 -30.79 -18.13
C ARG A 171 13.37 -30.55 -17.67
N LYS A 172 12.76 -31.51 -16.94
CA LYS A 172 11.46 -31.31 -16.27
C LYS A 172 11.61 -30.17 -15.26
N LYS A 173 11.35 -28.94 -15.68
CA LYS A 173 11.08 -27.84 -14.73
C LYS A 173 9.75 -28.16 -14.07
N LYS A 174 9.71 -28.19 -12.72
CA LYS A 174 8.46 -28.14 -11.97
C LYS A 174 7.62 -27.01 -12.58
N ALA A 175 6.34 -27.29 -12.81
CA ALA A 175 5.40 -26.26 -13.24
C ALA A 175 5.59 -25.04 -12.33
N SER A 176 5.97 -23.91 -12.91
CA SER A 176 6.10 -22.65 -12.20
C SER A 176 4.70 -22.32 -11.70
N GLN A 177 4.51 -22.30 -10.39
CA GLN A 177 3.29 -21.75 -9.83
C GLN A 177 3.13 -20.34 -10.38
N SER A 178 1.91 -20.01 -10.82
CA SER A 178 1.60 -18.66 -11.32
C SER A 178 2.07 -17.61 -10.31
N LEU A 179 2.95 -16.71 -10.75
CA LEU A 179 3.44 -15.58 -9.96
C LEU A 179 2.32 -14.58 -9.62
N VAL A 180 1.17 -14.74 -10.25
CA VAL A 180 0.02 -13.88 -10.08
C VAL A 180 -0.83 -14.39 -8.92
N PRO A 181 -1.07 -13.57 -7.89
CA PRO A 181 -1.97 -13.91 -6.80
C PRO A 181 -3.36 -14.31 -7.31
N PRO A 182 -4.05 -15.24 -6.63
CA PRO A 182 -5.35 -15.76 -7.10
C PRO A 182 -6.42 -14.67 -7.14
N ASP A 183 -6.39 -13.73 -6.23
CA ASP A 183 -7.32 -12.61 -6.11
C ASP A 183 -6.62 -11.35 -5.56
N LEU A 184 -7.34 -10.23 -5.58
CA LEU A 184 -6.84 -8.95 -5.08
C LEU A 184 -6.49 -9.00 -3.59
N TRP A 185 -7.27 -9.71 -2.79
CA TRP A 185 -7.01 -9.88 -1.37
C TRP A 185 -5.65 -10.53 -1.11
N SER A 186 -5.38 -11.64 -1.81
CA SER A 186 -4.07 -12.31 -1.77
C SER A 186 -2.94 -11.39 -2.26
N ALA A 187 -3.20 -10.58 -3.29
CA ALA A 187 -2.22 -9.61 -3.80
C ALA A 187 -1.89 -8.52 -2.77
N LEU A 188 -2.87 -8.04 -2.03
CA LEU A 188 -2.67 -7.03 -0.97
C LEU A 188 -1.88 -7.58 0.23
N HIS A 189 -1.93 -8.88 0.46
CA HIS A 189 -1.18 -9.58 1.50
C HIS A 189 0.23 -10.01 1.05
N ALA A 190 0.49 -10.10 -0.26
CA ALA A 190 1.77 -10.57 -0.77
C ALA A 190 2.93 -9.69 -0.30
N GLU A 191 3.97 -10.33 0.21
CA GLU A 191 5.20 -9.64 0.58
C GLU A 191 6.14 -9.51 -0.63
N THR A 192 6.85 -8.40 -0.72
CA THR A 192 7.83 -8.16 -1.80
C THR A 192 8.88 -9.27 -1.85
N GLY A 193 9.29 -9.78 -0.68
CA GLY A 193 10.26 -10.87 -0.58
C GLY A 193 9.77 -12.19 -1.14
N ASP A 194 8.48 -12.45 -1.08
CA ASP A 194 7.87 -13.68 -1.63
C ASP A 194 7.77 -13.59 -3.16
N LEU A 195 7.45 -12.42 -3.68
CA LEU A 195 7.44 -12.15 -5.12
C LEU A 195 8.84 -12.24 -5.72
N GLN A 196 9.87 -11.77 -5.02
CA GLN A 196 11.27 -11.82 -5.48
C GLN A 196 11.87 -13.23 -5.47
N LYS A 197 11.44 -14.12 -4.57
CA LYS A 197 11.91 -15.52 -4.52
C LYS A 197 11.39 -16.37 -5.68
N GLN A 198 10.38 -15.91 -6.37
CA GLN A 198 9.71 -16.63 -7.46
C GLN A 198 10.20 -16.21 -8.86
N GLY A 199 10.97 -15.11 -8.98
CA GLY A 199 11.63 -14.63 -10.19
C GLY A 199 13.08 -15.03 -10.21
#